data_a5bd711123a6c550cfcaf8245761c139
#
_entry.id   a5bd711123a6c550cfcaf8245761c139
#
_cell.length_a   1.000
_cell.length_b   1.000
_cell.length_c   1.000
_cell.angle_alpha   90.00
_cell.angle_beta   90.00
_cell.angle_gamma   90.00
#
_symmetry.space_group_name_H-M   'P 1'
#
loop_
_entity.id
_entity.type
_entity.pdbx_description
1 polymer ?
#
loop_
_entity_poly.entity_id
_entity_poly.type
_entity_poly.pdbx_seq_one_letter_code
_entity_poly.pdbx_strand_id
1 'polypeptide(L)'
;MFGEHMLPLQRKKEVNNMKRHEKYPNTNTFHYYNANPKGRITGDCVTRALCTALEIPYNQCVMEQAEVQCKTGYDNATAQGIEYYVKQKGWVKHSQPRKADGTKYTGKEWCEKLTKDGWYRGRAIVANIGGHHAVCIREVDGKFKVHDHWDSTDGCIGNWWTKA
;
A
#
# COMPACT_ATOMS: atom_id res chain seq x y z
N MET A 1 8.99 -40.42 -1.77
CA MET A 1 8.64 -39.23 -0.97
C MET A 1 9.82 -38.27 -1.06
N PHE A 2 9.75 -37.29 -1.99
CA PHE A 2 10.82 -36.28 -2.14
C PHE A 2 10.48 -35.13 -1.21
N GLY A 3 11.19 -35.03 -0.08
CA GLY A 3 11.11 -33.88 0.79
C GLY A 3 11.74 -32.68 0.07
N GLU A 4 10.94 -31.68 -0.26
CA GLU A 4 11.44 -30.39 -0.75
C GLU A 4 12.36 -29.78 0.30
N HIS A 5 13.66 -29.86 0.07
CA HIS A 5 14.66 -29.14 0.85
C HIS A 5 14.57 -27.64 0.46
N MET A 6 13.72 -26.90 1.18
CA MET A 6 13.72 -25.44 1.09
C MET A 6 15.09 -24.88 1.41
N LEU A 7 15.59 -23.99 0.53
CA LEU A 7 16.87 -23.31 0.73
C LEU A 7 16.86 -22.48 2.04
N PRO A 8 17.99 -22.39 2.77
CA PRO A 8 18.06 -21.69 4.06
C PRO A 8 17.57 -20.23 4.04
N LEU A 9 17.72 -19.54 2.90
CA LEU A 9 17.25 -18.17 2.68
C LEU A 9 15.72 -18.08 2.57
N GLN A 10 15.07 -19.08 1.97
CA GLN A 10 13.62 -19.17 1.87
C GLN A 10 12.99 -19.41 3.24
N ARG A 11 13.59 -20.32 4.03
CA ARG A 11 13.13 -20.62 5.39
C ARG A 11 13.23 -19.41 6.33
N LYS A 12 14.34 -18.63 6.26
CA LYS A 12 14.47 -17.35 7.04
C LYS A 12 13.44 -16.31 6.63
N LYS A 13 13.10 -16.24 5.35
CA LYS A 13 12.09 -15.30 4.81
C LYS A 13 10.70 -15.62 5.35
N GLU A 14 10.29 -16.88 5.34
CA GLU A 14 9.00 -17.33 5.86
C GLU A 14 8.89 -17.12 7.36
N VAL A 15 9.91 -17.45 8.13
CA VAL A 15 9.95 -17.23 9.58
C VAL A 15 9.84 -15.73 9.94
N ASN A 16 10.52 -14.84 9.20
CA ASN A 16 10.41 -13.41 9.45
C ASN A 16 9.03 -12.85 9.09
N ASN A 17 8.43 -13.31 8.00
CA ASN A 17 7.06 -12.93 7.62
C ASN A 17 6.01 -13.47 8.60
N MET A 18 6.17 -14.71 9.07
CA MET A 18 5.29 -15.28 10.08
C MET A 18 5.34 -14.49 11.39
N LYS A 19 6.54 -14.21 11.92
CA LYS A 19 6.69 -13.44 13.16
C LYS A 19 6.10 -12.03 13.07
N ARG A 20 6.23 -11.39 11.90
CA ARG A 20 5.69 -10.06 11.70
C ARG A 20 4.18 -10.07 11.53
N HIS A 21 3.62 -11.07 10.84
CA HIS A 21 2.19 -11.29 10.75
C HIS A 21 1.55 -11.60 12.12
N GLU A 22 2.24 -12.34 12.97
CA GLU A 22 1.81 -12.57 14.35
C GLU A 22 1.75 -11.27 15.16
N LYS A 23 2.74 -10.39 14.98
CA LYS A 23 2.78 -9.07 15.61
C LYS A 23 1.68 -8.13 15.10
N TYR A 24 1.36 -8.22 13.82
CA TYR A 24 0.35 -7.39 13.15
C TYR A 24 -0.71 -8.29 12.49
N PRO A 25 -1.63 -8.87 13.28
CA PRO A 25 -2.68 -9.73 12.75
C PRO A 25 -3.68 -8.94 11.91
N ASN A 26 -4.31 -9.63 10.97
CA ASN A 26 -5.38 -9.05 10.18
C ASN A 26 -6.54 -8.58 11.07
N THR A 27 -7.09 -7.41 10.74
CA THR A 27 -8.25 -6.82 11.39
C THR A 27 -9.37 -6.54 10.39
N ASN A 28 -10.42 -5.87 10.82
CA ASN A 28 -11.48 -5.39 9.91
C ASN A 28 -11.02 -4.32 8.94
N THR A 29 -9.91 -3.62 9.23
CA THR A 29 -9.40 -2.48 8.45
C THR A 29 -7.95 -2.63 8.05
N PHE A 30 -7.29 -3.71 8.46
CA PHE A 30 -5.90 -4.01 8.13
C PHE A 30 -5.76 -5.43 7.58
N HIS A 31 -4.94 -5.57 6.55
CA HIS A 31 -4.54 -6.84 5.95
C HIS A 31 -3.02 -6.89 5.83
N TYR A 32 -2.41 -7.84 6.54
CA TYR A 32 -0.96 -8.04 6.46
C TYR A 32 -0.55 -8.46 5.04
N TYR A 33 0.29 -7.67 4.41
CA TYR A 33 0.80 -7.96 3.08
C TYR A 33 2.18 -7.32 2.86
N ASN A 34 3.18 -8.10 2.48
CA ASN A 34 4.48 -7.58 2.07
C ASN A 34 4.72 -7.91 0.60
N ALA A 35 4.55 -6.93 -0.27
CA ALA A 35 4.74 -7.06 -1.72
C ALA A 35 6.21 -7.22 -2.13
N ASN A 36 7.18 -6.96 -1.22
CA ASN A 36 8.59 -7.13 -1.54
C ASN A 36 8.92 -8.62 -1.74
N PRO A 37 9.34 -9.07 -2.94
CA PRO A 37 9.51 -10.48 -3.26
C PRO A 37 10.67 -11.14 -2.49
N LYS A 38 11.57 -10.34 -1.93
CA LYS A 38 12.64 -10.81 -1.03
C LYS A 38 12.20 -10.84 0.43
N GLY A 39 10.96 -10.44 0.74
CA GLY A 39 10.44 -10.35 2.11
C GLY A 39 11.19 -9.36 2.99
N ARG A 40 11.90 -8.41 2.42
CA ARG A 40 12.64 -7.39 3.18
C ARG A 40 11.69 -6.41 3.83
N ILE A 41 12.08 -5.95 5.01
CA ILE A 41 11.45 -4.84 5.71
C ILE A 41 12.39 -3.65 5.53
N THR A 42 12.02 -2.75 4.64
CA THR A 42 12.85 -1.62 4.22
C THR A 42 11.96 -0.42 3.86
N GLY A 43 12.56 0.73 3.53
CA GLY A 43 11.87 1.97 3.20
C GLY A 43 11.20 2.00 1.80
N ASP A 44 10.65 0.89 1.34
CA ASP A 44 10.05 0.70 0.02
C ASP A 44 8.50 0.82 0.01
N CYS A 45 7.94 1.56 0.97
CA CYS A 45 6.49 1.67 1.15
C CYS A 45 5.75 2.14 -0.12
N VAL A 46 6.31 3.11 -0.84
CA VAL A 46 5.71 3.62 -2.09
C VAL A 46 5.67 2.52 -3.15
N THR A 47 6.77 1.81 -3.38
CA THR A 47 6.83 0.71 -4.34
C THR A 47 5.84 -0.41 -3.97
N ARG A 48 5.77 -0.79 -2.70
CA ARG A 48 4.81 -1.81 -2.22
C ARG A 48 3.37 -1.36 -2.42
N ALA A 49 3.05 -0.12 -2.08
CA ALA A 49 1.71 0.42 -2.28
C ALA A 49 1.31 0.45 -3.75
N LEU A 50 2.20 0.97 -4.60
CA LEU A 50 1.95 1.11 -6.05
C LEU A 50 1.83 -0.24 -6.75
N CYS A 51 2.77 -1.16 -6.56
CA CYS A 51 2.71 -2.47 -7.22
C CYS A 51 1.49 -3.28 -6.79
N THR A 52 1.08 -3.18 -5.51
CA THR A 52 -0.14 -3.81 -5.01
C THR A 52 -1.39 -3.20 -5.62
N ALA A 53 -1.46 -1.87 -5.68
CA ALA A 53 -2.62 -1.16 -6.22
C ALA A 53 -2.78 -1.32 -7.74
N LEU A 54 -1.67 -1.33 -8.47
CA LEU A 54 -1.63 -1.48 -9.93
C LEU A 54 -1.66 -2.94 -10.39
N GLU A 55 -1.54 -3.89 -9.46
CA GLU A 55 -1.48 -5.34 -9.76
C GLU A 55 -0.33 -5.71 -10.72
N ILE A 56 0.82 -5.06 -10.57
CA ILE A 56 2.03 -5.34 -11.35
C ILE A 56 3.12 -5.95 -10.46
N PRO A 57 4.08 -6.68 -11.05
CA PRO A 57 5.21 -7.21 -10.31
C PRO A 57 6.01 -6.09 -9.61
N TYR A 58 6.47 -6.35 -8.39
CA TYR A 58 7.28 -5.41 -7.61
C TYR A 58 8.50 -4.88 -8.40
N ASN A 59 9.25 -5.79 -9.05
CA ASN A 59 10.44 -5.39 -9.81
C ASN A 59 10.09 -4.50 -11.01
N GLN A 60 8.96 -4.73 -11.67
CA GLN A 60 8.48 -3.86 -12.74
C GLN A 60 8.18 -2.47 -12.18
N CYS A 61 7.50 -2.38 -11.05
CA CYS A 61 7.21 -1.11 -10.39
C CYS A 61 8.50 -0.34 -10.04
N VAL A 62 9.52 -1.01 -9.52
CA VAL A 62 10.84 -0.42 -9.23
C VAL A 62 11.45 0.20 -10.50
N MET A 63 11.47 -0.54 -11.60
CA MET A 63 12.05 -0.07 -12.87
C MET A 63 11.27 1.12 -13.43
N GLU A 64 9.95 1.06 -13.47
CA GLU A 64 9.11 2.16 -13.93
C GLU A 64 9.26 3.42 -13.07
N GLN A 65 9.39 3.28 -11.74
CA GLN A 65 9.66 4.41 -10.84
C GLN A 65 11.05 5.02 -11.09
N ALA A 66 12.06 4.19 -11.36
CA ALA A 66 13.40 4.67 -11.72
C ALA A 66 13.38 5.45 -13.02
N GLU A 67 12.63 5.01 -14.02
CA GLU A 67 12.43 5.76 -15.27
C GLU A 67 11.79 7.12 -15.03
N VAL A 68 10.76 7.19 -14.19
CA VAL A 68 10.12 8.46 -13.80
C VAL A 68 11.12 9.39 -13.12
N GLN A 69 11.92 8.86 -12.20
CA GLN A 69 12.94 9.66 -11.51
C GLN A 69 14.00 10.18 -12.47
N CYS A 70 14.49 9.36 -13.38
CA CYS A 70 15.44 9.79 -14.43
C CYS A 70 14.85 10.88 -15.32
N LYS A 71 13.58 10.77 -15.66
CA LYS A 71 12.87 11.67 -16.59
C LYS A 71 12.49 13.01 -15.97
N THR A 72 12.12 13.01 -14.70
CA THR A 72 11.52 14.18 -14.03
C THR A 72 12.41 14.79 -12.95
N GLY A 73 13.38 14.02 -12.41
CA GLY A 73 14.16 14.38 -11.24
C GLY A 73 13.41 14.26 -9.91
N TYR A 74 12.13 13.87 -9.92
CA TYR A 74 11.39 13.63 -8.68
C TYR A 74 11.75 12.29 -8.07
N ASP A 75 12.12 12.30 -6.79
CA ASP A 75 12.28 11.08 -6.01
C ASP A 75 10.94 10.31 -5.92
N ASN A 76 11.00 9.01 -6.05
CA ASN A 76 9.82 8.14 -6.06
C ASN A 76 9.03 8.15 -4.73
N ALA A 77 9.67 8.55 -3.62
CA ALA A 77 9.01 8.67 -2.31
C ALA A 77 8.25 10.00 -2.14
N THR A 78 8.40 10.94 -3.07
CA THR A 78 7.70 12.22 -3.01
C THR A 78 6.28 12.13 -3.56
N ALA A 79 5.39 13.01 -3.08
CA ALA A 79 4.04 13.13 -3.62
C ALA A 79 4.03 13.44 -5.12
N GLN A 80 4.99 14.25 -5.60
CA GLN A 80 5.15 14.58 -7.01
C GLN A 80 5.57 13.35 -7.83
N GLY A 81 6.50 12.55 -7.32
CA GLY A 81 6.93 11.29 -7.97
C GLY A 81 5.78 10.30 -8.09
N ILE A 82 5.03 10.09 -7.00
CA ILE A 82 3.84 9.23 -7.00
C ILE A 82 2.81 9.75 -8.02
N GLU A 83 2.48 11.03 -7.95
CA GLU A 83 1.47 11.65 -8.81
C GLU A 83 1.83 11.53 -10.29
N TYR A 84 3.08 11.83 -10.65
CA TYR A 84 3.55 11.69 -12.03
C TYR A 84 3.44 10.24 -12.53
N TYR A 85 3.87 9.29 -11.71
CA TYR A 85 3.82 7.87 -12.04
C TYR A 85 2.40 7.35 -12.26
N VAL A 86 1.50 7.60 -11.31
CA VAL A 86 0.12 7.08 -11.38
C VAL A 86 -0.73 7.81 -12.42
N LYS A 87 -0.44 9.09 -12.70
CA LYS A 87 -1.13 9.86 -13.74
C LYS A 87 -0.94 9.23 -15.12
N GLN A 88 0.25 8.69 -15.42
CA GLN A 88 0.50 7.96 -16.67
C GLN A 88 -0.32 6.67 -16.77
N LYS A 89 -0.78 6.12 -15.65
CA LYS A 89 -1.64 4.93 -15.57
C LYS A 89 -3.14 5.29 -15.56
N GLY A 90 -3.50 6.55 -15.78
CA GLY A 90 -4.89 7.03 -15.77
C GLY A 90 -5.48 7.19 -14.37
N TRP A 91 -4.64 7.41 -13.36
CA TRP A 91 -5.07 7.67 -11.98
C TRP A 91 -5.16 9.16 -11.70
N VAL A 92 -6.04 9.51 -10.79
CA VAL A 92 -6.27 10.90 -10.36
C VAL A 92 -6.00 11.05 -8.87
N LYS A 93 -5.52 12.24 -8.51
CA LYS A 93 -5.26 12.64 -7.13
C LYS A 93 -6.51 13.19 -6.48
N HIS A 94 -6.68 12.84 -5.23
CA HIS A 94 -7.69 13.40 -4.34
C HIS A 94 -7.01 14.05 -3.13
N SER A 95 -7.60 15.13 -2.66
CA SER A 95 -7.15 15.82 -1.44
C SER A 95 -7.45 14.99 -0.20
N GLN A 96 -6.75 15.29 0.88
CA GLN A 96 -6.96 14.67 2.19
C GLN A 96 -8.44 14.67 2.57
N PRO A 97 -9.02 13.49 2.88
CA PRO A 97 -10.41 13.40 3.28
C PRO A 97 -10.59 13.99 4.69
N ARG A 98 -11.69 14.71 4.88
CA ARG A 98 -12.04 15.30 6.17
C ARG A 98 -13.45 14.92 6.59
N LYS A 99 -13.65 14.81 7.90
CA LYS A 99 -14.96 14.61 8.51
C LYS A 99 -15.76 15.93 8.46
N ALA A 100 -17.05 15.86 8.76
CA ALA A 100 -17.92 17.04 8.78
C ALA A 100 -17.44 18.13 9.75
N ASP A 101 -16.79 17.75 10.85
CA ASP A 101 -16.20 18.65 11.83
C ASP A 101 -14.82 19.22 11.41
N GLY A 102 -14.34 18.87 10.20
CA GLY A 102 -13.04 19.30 9.66
C GLY A 102 -11.85 18.47 10.12
N THR A 103 -12.01 17.50 11.01
CA THR A 103 -10.93 16.61 11.45
C THR A 103 -10.54 15.59 10.37
N LYS A 104 -9.34 15.03 10.48
CA LYS A 104 -8.82 14.05 9.54
C LYS A 104 -9.38 12.66 9.86
N TYR A 105 -9.52 11.82 8.84
CA TYR A 105 -9.75 10.40 9.02
C TYR A 105 -8.44 9.68 9.33
N THR A 106 -8.44 8.79 10.32
CA THR A 106 -7.41 7.74 10.43
C THR A 106 -7.61 6.71 9.32
N GLY A 107 -6.59 5.88 9.07
CA GLY A 107 -6.70 4.78 8.11
C GLY A 107 -7.85 3.84 8.45
N LYS A 108 -8.03 3.53 9.73
CA LYS A 108 -9.14 2.73 10.24
C LYS A 108 -10.50 3.34 9.89
N GLU A 109 -10.73 4.58 10.31
CA GLU A 109 -12.00 5.29 10.06
C GLU A 109 -12.29 5.46 8.57
N TRP A 110 -11.24 5.69 7.76
CA TRP A 110 -11.36 5.83 6.31
C TRP A 110 -11.78 4.51 5.65
N CYS A 111 -11.16 3.39 6.03
CA CYS A 111 -11.55 2.07 5.55
C CYS A 111 -13.00 1.71 5.94
N GLU A 112 -13.41 2.03 7.15
CA GLU A 112 -14.80 1.84 7.63
C GLU A 112 -15.78 2.68 6.78
N LYS A 113 -15.44 3.96 6.52
CA LYS A 113 -16.24 4.84 5.67
C LYS A 113 -16.34 4.33 4.24
N LEU A 114 -15.22 3.97 3.61
CA LEU A 114 -15.21 3.41 2.25
C LEU A 114 -16.05 2.14 2.15
N THR A 115 -15.98 1.28 3.16
CA THR A 115 -16.78 0.06 3.24
C THR A 115 -18.27 0.36 3.33
N LYS A 116 -18.65 1.35 4.14
CA LYS A 116 -20.05 1.77 4.32
C LYS A 116 -20.60 2.45 3.06
N ASP A 117 -19.85 3.40 2.49
CA ASP A 117 -20.30 4.19 1.35
C ASP A 117 -20.37 3.37 0.04
N GLY A 118 -19.46 2.40 -0.12
CA GLY A 118 -19.43 1.50 -1.27
C GLY A 118 -19.04 2.11 -2.62
N TRP A 119 -18.65 3.40 -2.67
CA TRP A 119 -18.38 4.11 -3.93
C TRP A 119 -17.14 3.63 -4.69
N TYR A 120 -16.17 3.06 -3.98
CA TYR A 120 -14.90 2.59 -4.54
C TYR A 120 -14.77 1.08 -4.58
N ARG A 121 -15.88 0.33 -4.50
CA ARG A 121 -15.86 -1.13 -4.59
C ARG A 121 -15.17 -1.62 -5.84
N GLY A 122 -14.32 -2.64 -5.68
CA GLY A 122 -13.51 -3.19 -6.76
C GLY A 122 -12.34 -2.32 -7.22
N ARG A 123 -12.11 -1.15 -6.59
CA ARG A 123 -11.00 -0.26 -6.91
C ARG A 123 -9.92 -0.31 -5.84
N ALA A 124 -8.66 -0.22 -6.28
CA ALA A 124 -7.55 -0.01 -5.38
C ALA A 124 -7.30 1.49 -5.19
N ILE A 125 -6.81 1.84 -4.01
CA ILE A 125 -6.45 3.20 -3.61
C ILE A 125 -4.98 3.18 -3.18
N VAL A 126 -4.19 4.15 -3.62
CA VAL A 126 -2.90 4.47 -3.01
C VAL A 126 -3.11 5.69 -2.13
N ALA A 127 -2.66 5.66 -0.89
CA ALA A 127 -2.85 6.76 0.05
C ALA A 127 -1.58 7.05 0.85
N ASN A 128 -1.33 8.33 1.12
CA ASN A 128 -0.41 8.71 2.17
C ASN A 128 -1.10 8.53 3.52
N ILE A 129 -0.37 8.00 4.49
CA ILE A 129 -0.85 7.77 5.84
C ILE A 129 0.23 8.16 6.86
N GLY A 130 -0.17 8.78 7.97
CA GLY A 130 0.77 9.19 9.01
C GLY A 130 1.83 10.22 8.59
N GLY A 131 1.64 10.90 7.45
CA GLY A 131 2.50 11.97 6.93
C GLY A 131 3.65 11.51 6.03
N HIS A 132 4.27 10.37 6.28
CA HIS A 132 5.49 9.94 5.56
C HIS A 132 5.43 8.49 5.06
N HIS A 133 4.28 7.87 5.09
CA HIS A 133 4.10 6.49 4.69
C HIS A 133 3.08 6.38 3.55
N ALA A 134 3.29 5.44 2.64
CA ALA A 134 2.36 5.14 1.56
C ALA A 134 1.82 3.71 1.71
N VAL A 135 0.53 3.55 1.51
CA VAL A 135 -0.17 2.28 1.61
C VAL A 135 -1.09 2.05 0.42
N CYS A 136 -1.37 0.79 0.15
CA CYS A 136 -2.48 0.39 -0.71
C CYS A 136 -3.70 0.08 0.15
N ILE A 137 -4.87 0.60 -0.23
CA ILE A 137 -6.15 0.25 0.38
C ILE A 137 -6.96 -0.50 -0.68
N ARG A 138 -7.39 -1.71 -0.35
CA ARG A 138 -8.19 -2.58 -1.22
C ARG A 138 -9.28 -3.29 -0.45
N GLU A 139 -10.29 -3.73 -1.19
CA GLU A 139 -11.36 -4.55 -0.63
C GLU A 139 -10.90 -6.01 -0.44
N VAL A 140 -11.16 -6.55 0.74
CA VAL A 140 -11.00 -7.97 1.10
C VAL A 140 -12.26 -8.40 1.84
N ASP A 141 -12.94 -9.42 1.34
CA ASP A 141 -14.18 -9.95 1.94
C ASP A 141 -15.24 -8.84 2.18
N GLY A 142 -15.42 -7.97 1.21
CA GLY A 142 -16.39 -6.88 1.24
C GLY A 142 -16.02 -5.69 2.14
N LYS A 143 -14.80 -5.65 2.68
CA LYS A 143 -14.30 -4.57 3.53
C LYS A 143 -13.03 -3.96 2.95
N PHE A 144 -12.94 -2.65 2.93
CA PHE A 144 -11.69 -1.96 2.60
C PHE A 144 -10.69 -2.12 3.73
N LYS A 145 -9.46 -2.48 3.38
CA LYS A 145 -8.37 -2.70 4.32
C LYS A 145 -7.07 -2.08 3.82
N VAL A 146 -6.30 -1.53 4.73
CA VAL A 146 -4.91 -1.13 4.49
C VAL A 146 -4.06 -2.39 4.31
N HIS A 147 -3.37 -2.50 3.18
CA HIS A 147 -2.42 -3.57 2.86
C HIS A 147 -1.01 -3.10 3.16
N ASP A 148 -0.38 -3.67 4.17
CA ASP A 148 0.98 -3.31 4.58
C ASP A 148 1.63 -4.45 5.39
N HIS A 149 2.92 -4.34 5.64
CA HIS A 149 3.67 -5.26 6.51
C HIS A 149 3.69 -4.85 7.99
N TRP A 150 2.98 -3.81 8.37
CA TRP A 150 2.70 -3.37 9.74
C TRP A 150 1.40 -2.58 9.77
N ASP A 151 0.72 -2.60 10.90
CA ASP A 151 -0.57 -1.90 11.02
C ASP A 151 -0.36 -0.40 11.21
N SER A 152 -0.55 0.35 10.12
CA SER A 152 -0.46 1.81 10.06
C SER A 152 -1.83 2.50 10.17
N THR A 153 -2.89 1.77 10.45
CA THR A 153 -4.28 2.28 10.39
C THR A 153 -4.61 3.39 11.38
N ASP A 154 -3.81 3.56 12.43
CA ASP A 154 -3.94 4.68 13.38
C ASP A 154 -3.43 6.01 12.81
N GLY A 155 -2.63 5.99 11.74
CA GLY A 155 -2.17 7.18 11.05
C GLY A 155 -3.30 7.88 10.30
N CYS A 156 -3.23 9.22 10.21
CA CYS A 156 -4.20 10.00 9.43
C CYS A 156 -3.95 9.85 7.93
N ILE A 157 -5.02 9.69 7.15
CA ILE A 157 -4.97 9.70 5.69
C ILE A 157 -4.60 11.11 5.19
N GLY A 158 -3.66 11.17 4.26
CA GLY A 158 -3.27 12.38 3.53
C GLY A 158 -3.90 12.44 2.14
N ASN A 159 -3.11 12.84 1.15
CA ASN A 159 -3.52 12.74 -0.25
C ASN A 159 -3.63 11.28 -0.66
N TRP A 160 -4.50 11.02 -1.61
CA TRP A 160 -4.75 9.67 -2.11
C TRP A 160 -5.06 9.68 -3.60
N TRP A 161 -4.90 8.53 -4.25
CA TRP A 161 -5.04 8.37 -5.69
C TRP A 161 -5.87 7.13 -6.00
N THR A 162 -6.72 7.24 -7.00
CA THR A 162 -7.47 6.11 -7.57
C THR A 162 -7.46 6.17 -9.08
N LYS A 163 -7.75 5.06 -9.74
CA LYS A 163 -8.02 5.06 -11.17
C LYS A 163 -9.25 5.93 -11.47
N ALA A 164 -9.14 6.77 -12.49
CA ALA A 164 -10.25 7.61 -12.95
C ALA A 164 -11.46 6.78 -13.42
#